data_03dca21b6920e2e3a2d867899f08edf9
#
_entry.id   03dca21b6920e2e3a2d867899f08edf9
#
_cell.length_a   1.000
_cell.length_b   1.000
_cell.length_c   1.000
_cell.angle_alpha   90.00
_cell.angle_beta   90.00
_cell.angle_gamma   90.00
#
_symmetry.space_group_name_H-M   'P 1'
#
loop_
_entity.id
_entity.type
_entity.pdbx_description
1 polymer ?
#
loop_
_entity_poly.entity_id
_entity_poly.type
_entity_poly.pdbx_seq_one_letter_code
_entity_poly.pdbx_strand_id
1 'polypeptide(L)'
;MKINSKNAFTKCRDDDFAICSLDVKKGWIGIEPEQSSFGLYYYVLKGSCKFGVTLKKGFDIIKEGDFYCTKDKLYDHFIIEALEDFCMIGFNTLDKPQDWNGRIVNEDILKVEKDGMLICFDGSPVVEDQQLAMFDYGSVHSGQEYSIDVTEGVLGLFTKC
;
A
#
# COMPACT_ATOMS: atom_id res chain seq x y z
N MET A 1 16.94 2.61 11.40
CA MET A 1 15.68 3.12 10.82
C MET A 1 14.83 3.75 11.91
N LYS A 2 14.26 4.90 11.64
CA LYS A 2 13.28 5.52 12.56
C LYS A 2 11.88 5.08 12.16
N ILE A 3 11.13 4.55 13.12
CA ILE A 3 9.75 4.11 12.93
C ILE A 3 8.79 5.25 13.22
N ASN A 4 7.87 5.50 12.32
CA ASN A 4 6.78 6.44 12.51
C ASN A 4 5.48 5.68 12.66
N SER A 5 4.83 5.78 13.81
CA SER A 5 3.57 5.11 14.11
C SER A 5 2.40 6.06 13.88
N LYS A 6 1.37 5.57 13.22
CA LYS A 6 0.15 6.32 12.93
C LYS A 6 -1.09 5.52 13.30
N ASN A 7 -2.18 6.25 13.58
CA ASN A 7 -3.47 5.61 13.86
C ASN A 7 -4.08 4.99 12.61
N ALA A 8 -4.63 3.80 12.77
CA ALA A 8 -5.19 2.99 11.69
C ALA A 8 -6.32 3.63 10.88
N PHE A 9 -6.96 4.65 11.40
CA PHE A 9 -8.11 5.31 10.76
C PHE A 9 -7.79 6.69 10.18
N THR A 10 -6.55 7.13 10.28
CA THR A 10 -6.15 8.43 9.76
C THR A 10 -5.28 8.27 8.54
N LYS A 11 -5.52 9.11 7.56
CA LYS A 11 -4.55 9.29 6.49
C LYS A 11 -3.25 9.76 7.11
N CYS A 12 -2.25 8.90 7.07
CA CYS A 12 -0.90 9.30 7.38
C CYS A 12 -0.36 10.04 6.17
N ARG A 13 -0.06 11.30 6.33
CA ARG A 13 0.44 12.12 5.24
C ARG A 13 1.82 12.66 5.60
N ASP A 14 2.74 12.47 4.71
CA ASP A 14 4.02 13.16 4.65
C ASP A 14 4.01 14.06 3.41
N ASP A 15 5.04 14.86 3.18
CA ASP A 15 5.10 15.78 2.05
C ASP A 15 5.02 15.06 0.69
N ASP A 16 5.49 13.82 0.61
CA ASP A 16 5.61 13.08 -0.64
C ASP A 16 4.59 11.94 -0.81
N PHE A 17 3.92 11.51 0.25
CA PHE A 17 3.03 10.35 0.19
C PHE A 17 1.93 10.39 1.24
N ALA A 18 0.93 9.54 1.04
CA ALA A 18 -0.11 9.27 2.03
C ALA A 18 -0.37 7.76 2.12
N ILE A 19 -0.58 7.26 3.33
CA ILE A 19 -1.08 5.92 3.59
C ILE A 19 -2.53 6.07 4.00
N CYS A 20 -3.40 5.30 3.36
CA CYS A 20 -4.83 5.33 3.66
C CYS A 20 -5.38 3.91 3.74
N SER A 21 -6.52 3.76 4.39
CA SER A 21 -7.23 2.49 4.44
C SER A 21 -8.69 2.68 4.04
N LEU A 22 -9.25 1.60 3.50
CA LEU A 22 -10.67 1.48 3.23
C LEU A 22 -11.17 0.23 3.95
N ASP A 23 -12.19 0.37 4.80
CA ASP A 23 -12.84 -0.72 5.51
C ASP A 23 -14.34 -0.56 5.34
N VAL A 24 -14.94 -1.44 4.54
CA VAL A 24 -16.32 -1.32 4.09
C VAL A 24 -17.04 -2.65 4.12
N LYS A 25 -18.37 -2.60 4.17
CA LYS A 25 -19.23 -3.77 4.16
C LYS A 25 -19.54 -4.23 2.74
N LYS A 26 -19.86 -5.51 2.60
CA LYS A 26 -20.36 -6.10 1.35
C LYS A 26 -21.45 -5.23 0.72
N GLY A 27 -21.32 -4.99 -0.57
CA GLY A 27 -22.25 -4.17 -1.34
C GLY A 27 -21.95 -2.68 -1.37
N TRP A 28 -20.97 -2.21 -0.60
CA TRP A 28 -20.55 -0.82 -0.67
C TRP A 28 -19.98 -0.51 -2.06
N ILE A 29 -20.39 0.63 -2.59
CA ILE A 29 -19.89 1.15 -3.86
C ILE A 29 -19.39 2.57 -3.63
N GLY A 30 -18.19 2.84 -4.06
CA GLY A 30 -17.58 4.16 -3.93
C GLY A 30 -16.74 4.52 -5.15
N ILE A 31 -16.47 5.80 -5.25
CA ILE A 31 -15.60 6.36 -6.28
C ILE A 31 -14.35 6.89 -5.59
N GLU A 32 -13.21 6.36 -5.99
CA GLU A 32 -11.92 6.91 -5.57
C GLU A 32 -11.67 8.16 -6.41
N PRO A 33 -11.61 9.35 -5.80
CA PRO A 33 -11.48 10.59 -6.57
C PRO A 33 -10.11 10.73 -7.21
N GLU A 34 -10.11 11.29 -8.37
CA GLU A 34 -8.97 11.53 -9.22
C GLU A 34 -7.91 12.49 -8.64
N GLN A 35 -8.21 13.15 -7.56
CA GLN A 35 -7.54 14.40 -7.25
C GLN A 35 -6.47 14.29 -6.23
N SER A 36 -5.39 15.00 -6.38
CA SER A 36 -4.37 15.30 -5.39
C SER A 36 -3.54 14.14 -4.85
N SER A 37 -3.99 12.92 -5.01
CA SER A 37 -3.20 11.74 -4.69
C SER A 37 -3.39 10.72 -5.78
N PHE A 38 -2.33 10.29 -6.38
CA PHE A 38 -2.36 9.19 -7.30
C PHE A 38 -2.30 7.93 -6.45
N GLY A 39 -3.46 7.28 -6.29
CA GLY A 39 -3.54 6.00 -5.64
C GLY A 39 -2.82 4.99 -6.50
N LEU A 40 -1.77 4.41 -6.00
CA LEU A 40 -0.89 3.63 -6.82
C LEU A 40 -0.80 2.20 -6.47
N TYR A 41 -0.73 1.93 -5.19
CA TYR A 41 -0.50 0.59 -4.67
C TYR A 41 -1.52 0.31 -3.59
N TYR A 42 -2.18 -0.83 -3.71
CA TYR A 42 -3.17 -1.29 -2.75
C TYR A 42 -2.84 -2.71 -2.32
N TYR A 43 -2.87 -2.96 -1.03
CA TYR A 43 -2.76 -4.29 -0.47
C TYR A 43 -4.10 -4.67 0.17
N VAL A 44 -4.67 -5.81 -0.25
CA VAL A 44 -5.96 -6.27 0.26
C VAL A 44 -5.74 -7.09 1.53
N LEU A 45 -6.26 -6.59 2.64
CA LEU A 45 -6.17 -7.23 3.94
C LEU A 45 -7.27 -8.27 4.15
N LYS A 46 -8.44 -8.05 3.57
CA LYS A 46 -9.62 -8.89 3.77
C LYS A 46 -10.62 -8.74 2.63
N GLY A 47 -11.24 -9.86 2.26
CA GLY A 47 -12.36 -9.89 1.32
C GLY A 47 -11.94 -9.69 -0.14
N SER A 48 -12.91 -9.27 -0.95
CA SER A 48 -12.72 -9.04 -2.37
C SER A 48 -13.55 -7.86 -2.86
N CYS A 49 -13.11 -7.23 -3.94
CA CYS A 49 -13.85 -6.16 -4.58
C CYS A 49 -13.65 -6.16 -6.11
N LYS A 50 -14.57 -5.51 -6.80
CA LYS A 50 -14.37 -5.07 -8.18
C LYS A 50 -13.70 -3.70 -8.15
N PHE A 51 -12.69 -3.53 -8.98
CA PHE A 51 -11.92 -2.31 -9.07
C PHE A 51 -11.73 -1.92 -10.53
N GLY A 52 -12.23 -0.77 -10.93
CA GLY A 52 -12.11 -0.34 -12.32
C GLY A 52 -12.74 1.03 -12.59
N VAL A 53 -12.81 1.39 -13.84
CA VAL A 53 -13.49 2.62 -14.30
C VAL A 53 -14.99 2.43 -14.36
N THR A 54 -15.40 1.21 -14.65
CA THR A 54 -16.80 0.79 -14.69
C THR A 54 -16.93 -0.59 -14.07
N LEU A 55 -18.02 -0.85 -13.39
CA LEU A 55 -18.30 -2.16 -12.77
C LEU A 55 -18.94 -3.16 -13.74
N LYS A 56 -19.25 -2.73 -14.97
CA LYS A 56 -19.86 -3.58 -15.98
C LYS A 56 -18.85 -4.24 -16.89
N LYS A 57 -17.75 -3.57 -17.17
CA LYS A 57 -16.76 -4.00 -18.16
C LYS A 57 -15.40 -3.38 -17.83
N GLY A 58 -14.33 -4.15 -18.00
CA GLY A 58 -12.97 -3.64 -17.79
C GLY A 58 -12.59 -3.41 -16.33
N PHE A 59 -13.23 -4.13 -15.41
CA PHE A 59 -12.83 -4.14 -14.01
C PHE A 59 -11.91 -5.32 -13.70
N ASP A 60 -11.13 -5.15 -12.65
CA ASP A 60 -10.37 -6.24 -12.03
C ASP A 60 -11.05 -6.68 -10.75
N ILE A 61 -10.94 -7.95 -10.40
CA ILE A 61 -11.32 -8.47 -9.08
C ILE A 61 -10.05 -8.63 -8.29
N ILE A 62 -9.95 -7.91 -7.19
CA ILE A 62 -8.85 -8.01 -6.25
C ILE A 62 -9.34 -8.64 -4.94
N LYS A 63 -8.50 -9.44 -4.30
CA LYS A 63 -8.85 -10.25 -3.13
C LYS A 63 -7.75 -10.26 -2.09
N GLU A 64 -8.06 -10.77 -0.92
CA GLU A 64 -7.13 -10.90 0.19
C GLU A 64 -5.76 -11.43 -0.24
N GLY A 65 -4.72 -10.70 0.16
CA GLY A 65 -3.34 -10.99 -0.20
C GLY A 65 -2.86 -10.38 -1.51
N ASP A 66 -3.75 -9.81 -2.32
CA ASP A 66 -3.35 -9.18 -3.57
C ASP A 66 -2.66 -7.84 -3.31
N PHE A 67 -1.60 -7.63 -4.06
CA PHE A 67 -0.92 -6.36 -4.15
C PHE A 67 -1.16 -5.76 -5.54
N TYR A 68 -2.01 -4.74 -5.60
CA TYR A 68 -2.54 -4.18 -6.83
C TYR A 68 -1.94 -2.82 -7.12
N CYS A 69 -1.48 -2.64 -8.34
CA CYS A 69 -0.89 -1.40 -8.82
C CYS A 69 -1.73 -0.77 -9.91
N THR A 70 -2.04 0.51 -9.77
CA THR A 70 -2.77 1.29 -10.78
C THR A 70 -1.85 2.17 -11.63
N LYS A 71 -0.54 2.04 -11.47
CA LYS A 71 0.47 2.90 -12.09
C LYS A 71 0.35 3.03 -13.61
N ASP A 72 0.00 1.92 -14.29
CA ASP A 72 -0.11 1.88 -15.74
C ASP A 72 -1.54 2.18 -16.23
N LYS A 73 -2.45 2.50 -15.32
CA LYS A 73 -3.85 2.76 -15.64
C LYS A 73 -4.12 4.25 -15.51
N LEU A 74 -4.21 4.93 -16.63
CA LEU A 74 -4.47 6.37 -16.69
C LEU A 74 -5.97 6.63 -16.62
N TYR A 75 -6.55 6.44 -15.44
CA TYR A 75 -7.96 6.69 -15.22
C TYR A 75 -8.17 7.97 -14.41
N ASP A 76 -9.20 8.73 -14.80
CA ASP A 76 -9.61 9.92 -14.06
C ASP A 76 -10.21 9.57 -12.70
N HIS A 77 -10.77 8.38 -12.56
CA HIS A 77 -11.35 7.88 -11.32
C HIS A 77 -11.43 6.36 -11.33
N PHE A 78 -11.57 5.79 -10.15
CA PHE A 78 -11.84 4.36 -9.97
C PHE A 78 -13.16 4.17 -9.25
N ILE A 79 -13.89 3.14 -9.65
CA ILE A 79 -15.09 2.68 -8.96
C ILE A 79 -14.74 1.38 -8.26
N ILE A 80 -15.14 1.27 -7.00
CA ILE A 80 -14.90 0.11 -6.16
C ILE A 80 -16.25 -0.43 -5.70
N GLU A 81 -16.48 -1.72 -5.91
CA GLU A 81 -17.64 -2.44 -5.33
C GLU A 81 -17.16 -3.56 -4.46
N ALA A 82 -17.49 -3.51 -3.18
CA ALA A 82 -17.16 -4.57 -2.24
C ALA A 82 -18.05 -5.80 -2.48
N LEU A 83 -17.43 -6.91 -2.89
CA LEU A 83 -18.12 -8.19 -3.11
C LEU A 83 -18.32 -8.97 -1.81
N GLU A 84 -17.49 -8.67 -0.82
CA GLU A 84 -17.52 -9.18 0.56
C GLU A 84 -17.22 -8.00 1.49
N ASP A 85 -17.30 -8.21 2.80
CA ASP A 85 -16.69 -7.26 3.75
C ASP A 85 -15.24 -7.11 3.37
N PHE A 86 -14.82 -5.89 3.09
CA PHE A 86 -13.58 -5.61 2.37
C PHE A 86 -12.73 -4.60 3.12
N CYS A 87 -11.44 -4.91 3.24
CA CYS A 87 -10.46 -4.00 3.80
C CYS A 87 -9.20 -3.97 2.96
N MET A 88 -8.73 -2.79 2.64
CA MET A 88 -7.44 -2.61 1.97
C MET A 88 -6.68 -1.41 2.53
N ILE A 89 -5.38 -1.46 2.36
CA ILE A 89 -4.47 -0.36 2.66
C ILE A 89 -3.87 0.15 1.35
N GLY A 90 -3.82 1.47 1.19
CA GLY A 90 -3.31 2.11 -0.01
C GLY A 90 -2.10 2.98 0.26
N PHE A 91 -1.17 2.95 -0.66
CA PHE A 91 -0.05 3.88 -0.74
C PHE A 91 -0.29 4.83 -1.90
N ASN A 92 -0.44 6.10 -1.60
CA ASN A 92 -0.68 7.16 -2.57
C ASN A 92 0.51 8.12 -2.60
N THR A 93 0.90 8.57 -3.77
CA THR A 93 1.93 9.59 -3.90
C THR A 93 1.33 10.92 -4.28
N LEU A 94 2.02 12.01 -3.93
CA LEU A 94 1.68 13.36 -4.36
C LEU A 94 2.40 13.72 -5.66
N ASP A 95 3.46 12.98 -5.98
CA ASP A 95 4.20 13.09 -7.22
C ASP A 95 3.58 12.24 -8.33
N LYS A 96 4.16 12.33 -9.53
CA LYS A 96 3.72 11.51 -10.66
C LYS A 96 3.87 10.02 -10.33
N PRO A 97 2.85 9.21 -10.66
CA PRO A 97 2.86 7.78 -10.37
C PRO A 97 4.08 7.01 -10.87
N GLN A 98 4.59 7.41 -12.01
CA GLN A 98 5.73 6.75 -12.66
C GLN A 98 7.04 6.85 -11.87
N ASP A 99 7.10 7.78 -10.91
CA ASP A 99 8.32 8.05 -10.15
C ASP A 99 8.53 7.08 -8.98
N TRP A 100 7.59 6.17 -8.74
CA TRP A 100 7.65 5.21 -7.65
C TRP A 100 7.53 3.77 -8.12
N ASN A 101 8.27 2.89 -7.45
CA ASN A 101 8.12 1.44 -7.56
C ASN A 101 7.82 0.86 -6.19
N GLY A 102 6.89 -0.10 -6.16
CA GLY A 102 6.51 -0.76 -4.93
C GLY A 102 6.51 -2.28 -5.10
N ARG A 103 6.83 -2.99 -4.03
CA ARG A 103 6.74 -4.44 -3.96
C ARG A 103 6.55 -4.92 -2.52
N ILE A 104 6.11 -6.16 -2.38
CA ILE A 104 6.09 -6.86 -1.09
C ILE A 104 7.49 -7.41 -0.80
N VAL A 105 7.93 -7.28 0.44
CA VAL A 105 9.23 -7.77 0.89
C VAL A 105 9.12 -9.23 1.30
N ASN A 106 9.95 -10.09 0.70
CA ASN A 106 9.97 -11.54 0.96
C ASN A 106 11.31 -12.04 1.50
N GLU A 107 12.33 -11.21 1.51
CA GLU A 107 13.68 -11.57 1.88
C GLU A 107 13.96 -11.41 3.38
N ASP A 108 14.93 -12.16 3.91
CA ASP A 108 15.41 -12.02 5.29
C ASP A 108 16.41 -10.88 5.45
N ILE A 109 17.11 -10.55 4.38
CA ILE A 109 18.03 -9.42 4.29
C ILE A 109 17.64 -8.57 3.10
N LEU A 110 17.22 -7.36 3.37
CA LEU A 110 16.84 -6.39 2.34
C LEU A 110 18.07 -5.55 1.96
N LYS A 111 18.50 -5.68 0.73
CA LYS A 111 19.53 -4.84 0.12
C LYS A 111 18.85 -3.69 -0.61
N VAL A 112 19.14 -2.47 -0.20
CA VAL A 112 18.50 -1.28 -0.75
C VAL A 112 19.42 -0.64 -1.78
N GLU A 113 18.95 -0.57 -3.02
CA GLU A 113 19.69 0.06 -4.11
C GLU A 113 19.37 1.55 -4.26
N LYS A 114 18.16 1.93 -3.90
CA LYS A 114 17.69 3.32 -3.97
C LYS A 114 17.00 3.70 -2.67
N ASP A 115 17.11 4.94 -2.28
CA ASP A 115 16.38 5.47 -1.14
C ASP A 115 14.87 5.21 -1.27
N GLY A 116 14.25 4.87 -0.17
CA GLY A 116 12.84 4.51 -0.17
C GLY A 116 12.26 4.42 1.22
N MET A 117 11.21 3.64 1.32
CA MET A 117 10.39 3.53 2.51
C MET A 117 9.87 2.12 2.68
N LEU A 118 9.93 1.63 3.91
CA LEU A 118 9.22 0.42 4.34
C LEU A 118 7.93 0.80 5.04
N ILE A 119 6.85 0.11 4.71
CA ILE A 119 5.53 0.30 5.32
C ILE A 119 5.00 -1.04 5.79
N CYS A 120 4.55 -1.10 7.04
CA CYS A 120 3.85 -2.27 7.55
C CYS A 120 2.39 -2.25 7.10
N PHE A 121 1.99 -3.22 6.30
CA PHE A 121 0.62 -3.37 5.83
C PHE A 121 -0.23 -4.23 6.75
N ASP A 122 0.36 -5.23 7.38
CA ASP A 122 -0.36 -6.17 8.23
C ASP A 122 0.56 -6.83 9.23
N GLY A 123 0.00 -7.27 10.36
CA GLY A 123 0.69 -8.05 11.37
C GLY A 123 1.75 -7.28 12.13
N SER A 124 2.81 -7.98 12.49
CA SER A 124 3.89 -7.45 13.30
C SER A 124 5.27 -7.88 12.79
N PRO A 125 5.63 -7.47 11.56
CA PRO A 125 6.95 -7.76 11.03
C PRO A 125 8.03 -7.05 11.84
N VAL A 126 9.26 -7.56 11.77
CA VAL A 126 10.41 -7.01 12.48
C VAL A 126 11.46 -6.53 11.49
N VAL A 127 11.93 -5.30 11.69
CA VAL A 127 13.00 -4.69 10.90
C VAL A 127 14.08 -4.21 11.86
N GLU A 128 15.32 -4.72 11.71
CA GLU A 128 16.43 -4.35 12.57
C GLU A 128 16.08 -4.46 14.06
N ASP A 129 15.50 -5.59 14.47
CA ASP A 129 15.04 -5.85 15.84
C ASP A 129 13.89 -4.96 16.34
N GLN A 130 13.31 -4.14 15.46
CA GLN A 130 12.15 -3.30 15.79
C GLN A 130 10.89 -3.94 15.25
N GLN A 131 9.96 -4.26 16.14
CA GLN A 131 8.65 -4.77 15.77
C GLN A 131 7.76 -3.63 15.28
N LEU A 132 7.19 -3.80 14.10
CA LEU A 132 6.29 -2.83 13.51
C LEU A 132 4.83 -3.20 13.76
N ALA A 133 3.98 -2.21 13.82
CA ALA A 133 2.53 -2.35 13.80
C ALA A 133 1.99 -1.85 12.44
N MET A 134 0.75 -2.20 12.13
CA MET A 134 0.07 -1.72 10.93
C MET A 134 0.18 -0.20 10.80
N PHE A 135 0.50 0.29 9.63
CA PHE A 135 0.75 1.70 9.28
C PHE A 135 2.07 2.28 9.79
N ASP A 136 2.86 1.55 10.54
CA ASP A 136 4.22 2.01 10.83
C ASP A 136 5.04 2.04 9.55
N TYR A 137 5.88 3.04 9.43
CA TYR A 137 6.77 3.19 8.29
C TYR A 137 8.11 3.79 8.69
N GLY A 138 9.11 3.59 7.86
CA GLY A 138 10.42 4.16 8.08
C GLY A 138 11.21 4.26 6.78
N SER A 139 12.12 5.23 6.73
CA SER A 139 12.99 5.43 5.58
C SER A 139 14.11 4.38 5.54
N VAL A 140 14.41 3.91 4.35
CA VAL A 140 15.55 3.05 4.05
C VAL A 140 16.46 3.73 3.03
N HIS A 141 17.75 3.46 3.11
CA HIS A 141 18.75 4.22 2.37
C HIS A 141 19.55 3.34 1.43
N SER A 142 19.86 3.90 0.27
CA SER A 142 20.70 3.26 -0.74
C SER A 142 22.03 2.80 -0.16
N GLY A 143 22.45 1.61 -0.52
CA GLY A 143 23.70 1.00 -0.06
C GLY A 143 23.62 0.34 1.31
N GLN A 144 22.49 0.42 2.00
CA GLN A 144 22.28 -0.21 3.30
C GLN A 144 21.63 -1.59 3.17
N GLU A 145 21.90 -2.45 4.14
CA GLU A 145 21.22 -3.72 4.32
C GLU A 145 20.42 -3.71 5.61
N TYR A 146 19.23 -4.29 5.57
CA TYR A 146 18.33 -4.36 6.72
C TYR A 146 17.94 -5.81 6.99
N SER A 147 18.01 -6.21 8.24
CA SER A 147 17.51 -7.49 8.72
C SER A 147 15.99 -7.45 8.77
N ILE A 148 15.33 -8.42 8.15
CA ILE A 148 13.87 -8.46 7.99
C ILE A 148 13.33 -9.80 8.49
N ASP A 149 12.25 -9.75 9.27
CA ASP A 149 11.45 -10.92 9.61
C ASP A 149 9.97 -10.62 9.31
N VAL A 150 9.44 -11.25 8.27
CA VAL A 150 8.05 -11.11 7.83
C VAL A 150 7.21 -12.35 8.09
N THR A 151 7.64 -13.25 8.98
CA THR A 151 6.86 -14.44 9.33
C THR A 151 5.52 -14.10 9.95
N GLU A 152 5.42 -12.98 10.69
CA GLU A 152 4.22 -12.54 11.38
C GLU A 152 3.62 -11.26 10.78
N GLY A 153 3.94 -10.94 9.54
CA GLY A 153 3.38 -9.73 8.94
C GLY A 153 3.77 -9.50 7.49
N VAL A 154 3.34 -8.36 6.96
CA VAL A 154 3.53 -7.95 5.57
C VAL A 154 4.15 -6.57 5.51
N LEU A 155 5.25 -6.47 4.78
CA LEU A 155 5.94 -5.21 4.51
C LEU A 155 5.89 -4.88 3.02
N GLY A 156 5.63 -3.62 2.72
CA GLY A 156 5.83 -3.05 1.39
C GLY A 156 7.10 -2.20 1.34
N LEU A 157 7.86 -2.34 0.28
CA LEU A 157 8.98 -1.48 -0.04
C LEU A 157 8.61 -0.58 -1.21
N PHE A 158 8.78 0.72 -1.02
CA PHE A 158 8.53 1.73 -2.05
C PHE A 158 9.79 2.55 -2.28
N THR A 159 10.23 2.61 -3.52
CA THR A 159 11.44 3.35 -3.90
C THR A 159 11.14 4.31 -5.04
N LYS A 160 11.80 5.46 -5.07
CA LYS A 160 11.74 6.36 -6.21
C LYS A 160 12.55 5.81 -7.38
N CYS A 161 11.99 5.95 -8.57
CA CYS A 161 12.67 5.55 -9.80
C CYS A 161 13.90 6.43 -10.08
#